data_c47a4b2eff8b1effafa6c281fc610078
#
_entry.id   c47a4b2eff8b1effafa6c281fc610078
#
_cell.length_a   1.000
_cell.length_b   1.000
_cell.length_c   1.000
_cell.angle_alpha   90.00
_cell.angle_beta   90.00
_cell.angle_gamma   90.00
#
_symmetry.space_group_name_H-M   'P 1'
#
loop_
_entity.id
_entity.type
_entity.pdbx_description
1 polymer ?
#
loop_
_entity_poly.entity_id
_entity_poly.type
_entity_poly.pdbx_seq_one_letter_code
_entity_poly.pdbx_strand_id
1 'polypeptide(L)'
;MYRLLFIVLNVFGIDVSRRIIINTVPVAATPGVHIIPINSTAASGGGRAVKKLDTGESNNLRSIYFYGDVTVETCAMLTRTLCDIDQTEEPIHLHIQSFGGELLPTFNVIDTIERLKSPVYSYVEGYAASAATLISVCCDKRYMGQRSLMLIHQLSGTSEGTYGFMKQEMDNMNIYMDFAKQIYLSHSKLNNESLSNILLFDNKWLNSSMCLEYGLVDEILGR
;
A
#
# COMPACT_ATOMS: atom_id res chain seq x y z
N MET A 1 -23.42 5.17 -14.91
CA MET A 1 -23.86 6.46 -14.32
C MET A 1 -24.13 6.16 -12.85
N TYR A 2 -23.10 6.12 -12.02
CA TYR A 2 -23.22 5.86 -10.58
C TYR A 2 -23.04 7.17 -9.83
N ARG A 3 -24.11 7.62 -9.15
CA ARG A 3 -24.06 8.77 -8.26
C ARG A 3 -23.52 8.30 -6.91
N LEU A 4 -22.33 8.76 -6.54
CA LEU A 4 -21.85 8.72 -5.16
C LEU A 4 -22.73 9.67 -4.33
N LEU A 5 -23.49 9.11 -3.40
CA LEU A 5 -24.21 9.89 -2.40
C LEU A 5 -23.42 9.81 -1.09
N PHE A 6 -22.79 10.92 -0.71
CA PHE A 6 -22.16 11.07 0.60
C PHE A 6 -23.24 11.38 1.63
N ILE A 7 -23.46 10.49 2.58
CA ILE A 7 -24.22 10.80 3.81
C ILE A 7 -23.21 10.89 4.95
N VAL A 8 -23.01 12.12 5.42
CA VAL A 8 -22.25 12.43 6.62
C VAL A 8 -23.17 12.29 7.80
N LEU A 9 -22.95 11.32 8.68
CA LEU A 9 -23.58 11.25 9.98
C LEU A 9 -22.87 12.26 10.90
N ASN A 10 -23.54 13.42 11.11
CA ASN A 10 -23.17 14.39 12.13
C ASN A 10 -23.56 13.84 13.50
N VAL A 11 -22.60 13.30 14.24
CA VAL A 11 -22.73 13.07 15.68
C VAL A 11 -21.61 13.84 16.37
N PHE A 12 -22.01 14.89 17.11
CA PHE A 12 -21.17 15.88 17.79
C PHE A 12 -20.64 17.03 16.93
N GLY A 13 -21.47 18.04 16.73
CA GLY A 13 -21.28 19.50 16.63
C GLY A 13 -19.88 20.09 16.31
N ILE A 14 -19.08 19.45 15.46
CA ILE A 14 -17.81 20.00 14.97
C ILE A 14 -17.99 20.29 13.49
N ASP A 15 -17.95 21.57 13.16
CA ASP A 15 -18.02 22.08 11.78
C ASP A 15 -16.77 21.62 11.01
N VAL A 16 -16.91 20.63 10.12
CA VAL A 16 -15.85 20.10 9.26
C VAL A 16 -15.81 20.81 7.89
N SER A 17 -16.21 22.08 7.82
CA SER A 17 -16.20 22.83 6.55
C SER A 17 -14.85 23.47 6.18
N ARG A 18 -13.74 23.08 6.80
CA ARG A 18 -12.40 23.44 6.34
C ARG A 18 -11.76 22.30 5.55
N ARG A 19 -12.22 22.14 4.31
CA ARG A 19 -11.47 21.39 3.29
C ARG A 19 -10.18 22.15 3.02
N ILE A 20 -9.06 21.53 3.31
CA ILE A 20 -7.80 21.86 2.63
C ILE A 20 -7.98 21.35 1.21
N ILE A 21 -8.35 22.21 0.28
CA ILE A 21 -8.36 21.91 -1.14
C ILE A 21 -6.88 21.87 -1.55
N ILE A 22 -6.28 20.70 -1.54
CA ILE A 22 -5.10 20.47 -2.36
C ILE A 22 -5.64 20.46 -3.78
N ASN A 23 -5.40 21.53 -4.55
CA ASN A 23 -5.73 21.56 -5.97
C ASN A 23 -4.98 20.43 -6.66
N THR A 24 -5.62 19.28 -6.80
CA THR A 24 -5.19 18.26 -7.74
C THR A 24 -5.60 18.77 -9.12
N VAL A 25 -4.64 19.26 -9.88
CA VAL A 25 -4.78 19.39 -11.33
C VAL A 25 -5.23 18.01 -11.83
N PRO A 26 -6.33 17.90 -12.61
CA PRO A 26 -6.71 16.62 -13.17
C PRO A 26 -5.67 16.23 -14.21
N VAL A 27 -4.69 15.47 -13.81
CA VAL A 27 -3.91 14.64 -14.73
C VAL A 27 -4.88 13.55 -15.17
N ALA A 28 -5.18 13.51 -16.47
CA ALA A 28 -5.96 12.43 -17.04
C ALA A 28 -5.36 11.11 -16.60
N ALA A 29 -6.02 10.45 -15.65
CA ALA A 29 -5.57 9.21 -15.09
C ALA A 29 -5.68 8.11 -16.14
N THR A 30 -4.55 7.69 -16.66
CA THR A 30 -4.40 6.31 -17.08
C THR A 30 -4.14 5.52 -15.79
N PRO A 31 -5.04 4.62 -15.37
CA PRO A 31 -4.76 3.73 -14.24
C PRO A 31 -3.70 2.74 -14.70
N GLY A 32 -2.46 2.98 -14.33
CA GLY A 32 -1.35 2.11 -14.66
C GLY A 32 -0.55 1.81 -13.41
N VAL A 33 -0.77 0.64 -12.80
CA VAL A 33 0.29 0.00 -12.05
C VAL A 33 1.37 -0.29 -13.07
N HIS A 34 2.45 0.48 -13.06
CA HIS A 34 3.61 0.19 -13.88
C HIS A 34 4.40 -0.93 -13.20
N ILE A 35 3.95 -2.16 -13.39
CA ILE A 35 4.80 -3.32 -13.22
C ILE A 35 5.64 -3.35 -14.50
N ILE A 36 6.89 -2.92 -14.41
CA ILE A 36 7.84 -3.04 -15.51
C ILE A 36 8.59 -4.35 -15.32
N PRO A 37 8.17 -5.45 -15.95
CA PRO A 37 9.05 -6.59 -16.11
C PRO A 37 10.07 -6.18 -17.15
N ILE A 38 11.32 -5.98 -16.77
CA ILE A 38 12.40 -5.75 -17.74
C ILE A 38 12.77 -7.09 -18.37
N ASN A 39 11.90 -7.59 -19.23
CA ASN A 39 12.20 -8.61 -20.24
C ASN A 39 11.32 -8.34 -21.46
N SER A 40 11.69 -7.37 -22.27
CA SER A 40 11.24 -7.30 -23.65
C SER A 40 12.49 -7.37 -24.56
N THR A 41 12.77 -8.55 -25.09
CA THR A 41 13.46 -8.67 -26.36
C THR A 41 12.61 -7.96 -27.41
N ALA A 42 12.84 -6.67 -27.59
CA ALA A 42 12.20 -5.89 -28.64
C ALA A 42 12.79 -6.30 -29.99
N ALA A 43 11.92 -6.84 -30.82
CA ALA A 43 12.19 -7.01 -32.25
C ALA A 43 12.42 -5.64 -32.88
N SER A 44 13.47 -5.59 -33.69
CA SER A 44 13.96 -4.60 -34.64
C SER A 44 12.98 -3.57 -35.19
N GLY A 45 13.31 -2.28 -35.00
CA GLY A 45 12.82 -1.15 -35.79
C GLY A 45 13.72 0.05 -35.54
N GLY A 46 14.46 0.47 -36.59
CA GLY A 46 15.58 1.40 -36.53
C GLY A 46 15.27 2.77 -35.93
N GLY A 47 16.15 3.26 -35.05
CA GLY A 47 16.15 4.59 -34.50
C GLY A 47 17.31 4.78 -33.51
N ARG A 48 18.30 5.54 -33.95
CA ARG A 48 19.38 6.26 -33.26
C ARG A 48 19.80 5.74 -31.89
N ALA A 49 20.96 5.12 -31.82
CA ALA A 49 21.59 4.57 -30.62
C ALA A 49 21.70 5.61 -29.49
N VAL A 50 20.96 5.42 -28.43
CA VAL A 50 21.20 6.03 -27.13
C VAL A 50 22.30 5.20 -26.46
N LYS A 51 23.38 5.84 -26.07
CA LYS A 51 24.52 5.24 -25.40
C LYS A 51 24.05 4.55 -24.12
N LYS A 52 24.16 3.21 -24.06
CA LYS A 52 23.84 2.38 -22.90
C LYS A 52 24.76 2.80 -21.76
N LEU A 53 24.20 3.33 -20.67
CA LEU A 53 24.95 3.44 -19.42
C LEU A 53 25.07 2.01 -18.84
N ASP A 54 26.31 1.56 -18.69
CA ASP A 54 26.65 0.31 -18.04
C ASP A 54 26.39 0.44 -16.53
N THR A 55 25.18 0.15 -16.10
CA THR A 55 24.82 -0.06 -14.68
C THR A 55 24.60 -1.55 -14.50
N GLY A 56 25.35 -2.15 -13.58
CA GLY A 56 25.43 -3.59 -13.31
C GLY A 56 24.09 -4.33 -13.43
N GLU A 57 23.94 -5.13 -14.46
CA GLU A 57 22.67 -5.64 -15.01
C GLU A 57 21.97 -6.75 -14.17
N SER A 58 22.45 -7.11 -12.97
CA SER A 58 21.85 -8.27 -12.28
C SER A 58 20.75 -7.96 -11.25
N ASN A 59 20.66 -6.74 -10.74
CA ASN A 59 19.73 -6.42 -9.64
C ASN A 59 18.35 -5.88 -10.08
N ASN A 60 18.14 -5.58 -11.35
CA ASN A 60 16.93 -4.90 -11.82
C ASN A 60 15.78 -5.85 -12.20
N LEU A 61 16.05 -7.15 -12.34
CA LEU A 61 15.07 -8.14 -12.78
C LEU A 61 14.07 -8.56 -11.69
N ARG A 62 14.33 -8.23 -10.40
CA ARG A 62 13.53 -8.62 -9.26
C ARG A 62 12.92 -7.43 -8.52
N SER A 63 12.77 -6.29 -9.22
CA SER A 63 12.13 -5.08 -8.68
C SER A 63 10.72 -4.94 -9.25
N ILE A 64 9.75 -4.72 -8.34
CA ILE A 64 8.34 -4.46 -8.65
C ILE A 64 8.04 -3.05 -8.16
N TYR A 65 7.43 -2.22 -9.02
CA TYR A 65 7.00 -0.87 -8.68
C TYR A 65 5.47 -0.85 -8.56
N PHE A 66 4.99 -0.84 -7.32
CA PHE A 66 3.57 -0.74 -7.00
C PHE A 66 3.21 0.71 -6.70
N TYR A 67 2.95 1.47 -7.77
CA TYR A 67 2.58 2.88 -7.70
C TYR A 67 1.14 3.06 -8.16
N GLY A 68 0.29 3.60 -7.28
CA GLY A 68 -1.13 3.82 -7.56
C GLY A 68 -2.06 3.19 -6.53
N ASP A 69 -3.32 3.02 -6.89
CA ASP A 69 -4.36 2.55 -5.98
C ASP A 69 -4.32 1.03 -5.76
N VAL A 70 -4.67 0.62 -4.55
CA VAL A 70 -4.88 -0.79 -4.20
C VAL A 70 -6.29 -1.18 -4.63
N THR A 71 -6.39 -1.96 -5.70
CA THR A 71 -7.67 -2.49 -6.23
C THR A 71 -7.57 -4.00 -6.45
N VAL A 72 -8.70 -4.64 -6.76
CA VAL A 72 -8.71 -6.07 -7.13
C VAL A 72 -7.73 -6.34 -8.28
N GLU A 73 -7.74 -5.49 -9.32
CA GLU A 73 -6.91 -5.65 -10.51
C GLU A 73 -5.43 -5.50 -10.18
N THR A 74 -5.07 -4.44 -9.44
CA THR A 74 -3.67 -4.13 -9.10
C THR A 74 -3.09 -5.17 -8.13
N CYS A 75 -3.89 -5.65 -7.18
CA CYS A 75 -3.51 -6.74 -6.29
C CYS A 75 -3.34 -8.06 -7.04
N ALA A 76 -4.23 -8.38 -7.98
CA ALA A 76 -4.10 -9.59 -8.80
C ALA A 76 -2.84 -9.56 -9.67
N MET A 77 -2.51 -8.38 -10.24
CA MET A 77 -1.27 -8.19 -11.00
C MET A 77 -0.03 -8.36 -10.09
N LEU A 78 -0.03 -7.71 -8.92
CA LEU A 78 1.06 -7.82 -7.95
C LEU A 78 1.28 -9.27 -7.51
N THR A 79 0.21 -9.96 -7.10
CA THR A 79 0.24 -11.36 -6.69
C THR A 79 0.83 -12.26 -7.78
N ARG A 80 0.36 -12.10 -9.03
CA ARG A 80 0.87 -12.88 -10.17
C ARG A 80 2.35 -12.61 -10.39
N THR A 81 2.77 -11.34 -10.42
CA THR A 81 4.17 -10.97 -10.63
C THR A 81 5.07 -11.52 -9.52
N LEU A 82 4.65 -11.43 -8.26
CA LEU A 82 5.36 -12.03 -7.13
C LEU A 82 5.57 -13.54 -7.32
N CYS A 83 4.51 -14.27 -7.68
CA CYS A 83 4.59 -15.72 -7.93
C CYS A 83 5.47 -16.05 -9.16
N ASP A 84 5.40 -15.25 -10.24
CA ASP A 84 6.17 -15.49 -11.45
C ASP A 84 7.68 -15.33 -11.23
N ILE A 85 8.09 -14.41 -10.36
CA ILE A 85 9.51 -14.17 -10.06
C ILE A 85 10.03 -14.93 -8.83
N ASP A 86 9.17 -15.67 -8.12
CA ASP A 86 9.55 -16.53 -6.98
C ASP A 86 10.21 -17.85 -7.46
N GLN A 87 11.28 -17.73 -8.25
CA GLN A 87 12.01 -18.86 -8.81
C GLN A 87 13.29 -19.20 -8.05
N THR A 88 13.76 -18.31 -7.19
CA THR A 88 15.00 -18.42 -6.43
C THR A 88 14.79 -17.91 -5.00
N GLU A 89 15.76 -18.07 -4.12
CA GLU A 89 15.75 -17.50 -2.76
C GLU A 89 16.28 -16.05 -2.70
N GLU A 90 16.59 -15.47 -3.85
CA GLU A 90 17.06 -14.09 -3.93
C GLU A 90 15.92 -13.10 -3.60
N PRO A 91 16.21 -11.97 -2.92
CA PRO A 91 15.19 -11.00 -2.54
C PRO A 91 14.41 -10.43 -3.73
N ILE A 92 13.11 -10.21 -3.51
CA ILE A 92 12.24 -9.43 -4.38
C ILE A 92 12.14 -8.02 -3.79
N HIS A 93 12.38 -6.99 -4.59
CA HIS A 93 12.34 -5.59 -4.17
C HIS A 93 10.99 -4.97 -4.56
N LEU A 94 10.14 -4.67 -3.59
CA LEU A 94 8.81 -4.10 -3.78
C LEU A 94 8.81 -2.61 -3.42
N HIS A 95 8.82 -1.76 -4.44
CA HIS A 95 8.74 -0.31 -4.30
C HIS A 95 7.28 0.13 -4.21
N ILE A 96 6.92 0.89 -3.16
CA ILE A 96 5.52 1.24 -2.86
C ILE A 96 5.36 2.76 -2.81
N GLN A 97 4.42 3.27 -3.63
CA GLN A 97 3.90 4.62 -3.54
C GLN A 97 2.39 4.60 -3.78
N SER A 98 1.58 4.57 -2.70
CA SER A 98 0.16 4.32 -2.80
C SER A 98 -0.62 4.97 -1.64
N PHE A 99 -1.78 5.52 -1.96
CA PHE A 99 -2.76 5.96 -0.96
C PHE A 99 -3.59 4.82 -0.35
N GLY A 100 -3.36 3.57 -0.79
CA GLY A 100 -4.14 2.42 -0.37
C GLY A 100 -5.36 2.20 -1.25
N GLY A 101 -6.41 1.61 -0.68
CA GLY A 101 -7.64 1.28 -1.40
C GLY A 101 -8.35 0.08 -0.78
N GLU A 102 -8.66 -0.93 -1.58
CA GLU A 102 -9.48 -2.07 -1.18
C GLU A 102 -8.74 -3.03 -0.24
N LEU A 103 -9.37 -3.34 0.90
CA LEU A 103 -8.74 -4.15 1.94
C LEU A 103 -8.74 -5.65 1.62
N LEU A 104 -9.85 -6.20 1.13
CA LEU A 104 -9.94 -7.64 0.90
C LEU A 104 -8.92 -8.19 -0.11
N PRO A 105 -8.69 -7.54 -1.27
CA PRO A 105 -7.62 -7.98 -2.16
C PRO A 105 -6.23 -7.78 -1.56
N THR A 106 -6.06 -6.84 -0.62
CA THR A 106 -4.81 -6.64 0.12
C THR A 106 -4.44 -7.88 0.94
N PHE A 107 -5.39 -8.50 1.61
CA PHE A 107 -5.13 -9.74 2.37
C PHE A 107 -4.59 -10.86 1.48
N ASN A 108 -5.09 -11.00 0.25
CA ASN A 108 -4.54 -11.98 -0.69
C ASN A 108 -3.07 -11.68 -1.08
N VAL A 109 -2.71 -10.40 -1.22
CA VAL A 109 -1.31 -10.02 -1.45
C VAL A 109 -0.43 -10.40 -0.25
N ILE A 110 -0.89 -10.12 0.96
CA ILE A 110 -0.19 -10.45 2.20
C ILE A 110 0.01 -11.95 2.32
N ASP A 111 -1.06 -12.73 2.20
CA ASP A 111 -1.01 -14.19 2.20
C ASP A 111 -0.05 -14.74 1.12
N THR A 112 0.09 -14.03 0.01
CA THR A 112 1.02 -14.40 -1.05
C THR A 112 2.44 -14.14 -0.61
N ILE A 113 2.74 -12.93 -0.13
CA ILE A 113 4.09 -12.56 0.37
C ILE A 113 4.57 -13.57 1.42
N GLU A 114 3.73 -13.91 2.38
CA GLU A 114 4.06 -14.84 3.46
C GLU A 114 4.34 -16.28 2.99
N ARG A 115 3.88 -16.67 1.78
CA ARG A 115 4.09 -18.02 1.22
C ARG A 115 5.22 -18.12 0.23
N LEU A 116 5.80 -17.00 -0.21
CA LEU A 116 6.93 -17.01 -1.14
C LEU A 116 8.17 -17.65 -0.52
N LYS A 117 9.02 -18.24 -1.36
CA LYS A 117 10.35 -18.71 -0.99
C LYS A 117 11.35 -17.56 -0.95
N SER A 118 11.19 -16.63 -1.88
CA SER A 118 11.98 -15.41 -1.97
C SER A 118 11.58 -14.43 -0.89
N PRO A 119 12.49 -13.88 -0.08
CA PRO A 119 12.15 -12.81 0.83
C PRO A 119 11.74 -11.55 0.05
N VAL A 120 10.73 -10.84 0.53
CA VAL A 120 10.27 -9.60 -0.07
C VAL A 120 10.75 -8.41 0.76
N TYR A 121 11.43 -7.48 0.11
CA TYR A 121 11.91 -6.24 0.73
C TYR A 121 11.09 -5.07 0.23
N SER A 122 10.37 -4.38 1.11
CA SER A 122 9.57 -3.22 0.75
C SER A 122 10.35 -1.92 0.85
N TYR A 123 10.05 -1.00 -0.07
CA TYR A 123 10.63 0.35 -0.14
C TYR A 123 9.50 1.36 -0.21
N VAL A 124 9.23 2.08 0.87
CA VAL A 124 8.23 3.16 0.86
C VAL A 124 8.86 4.41 0.26
N GLU A 125 8.37 4.78 -0.91
CA GLU A 125 8.87 5.91 -1.70
C GLU A 125 7.82 7.01 -1.77
N GLY A 126 8.07 8.11 -1.07
CA GLY A 126 7.13 9.22 -0.94
C GLY A 126 6.05 8.94 0.10
N TYR A 127 5.17 7.96 -0.15
CA TYR A 127 4.11 7.65 0.82
C TYR A 127 3.56 6.22 0.64
N ALA A 128 3.12 5.66 1.77
CA ALA A 128 2.23 4.50 1.81
C ALA A 128 1.11 4.78 2.82
N ALA A 129 -0.14 4.63 2.40
CA ALA A 129 -1.28 4.89 3.25
C ALA A 129 -2.28 3.73 3.26
N SER A 130 -2.99 3.55 4.40
CA SER A 130 -4.10 2.59 4.49
C SER A 130 -3.66 1.17 4.09
N ALA A 131 -4.39 0.51 3.18
CA ALA A 131 -4.11 -0.84 2.70
C ALA A 131 -2.65 -1.04 2.20
N ALA A 132 -2.02 -0.01 1.62
CA ALA A 132 -0.64 -0.09 1.16
C ALA A 132 0.37 -0.22 2.32
N THR A 133 0.06 0.29 3.51
CA THR A 133 0.91 0.10 4.69
C THR A 133 0.86 -1.35 5.18
N LEU A 134 -0.29 -2.02 5.07
CA LEU A 134 -0.43 -3.45 5.41
C LEU A 134 0.45 -4.31 4.51
N ILE A 135 0.48 -4.05 3.20
CA ILE A 135 1.39 -4.74 2.27
C ILE A 135 2.85 -4.52 2.67
N SER A 136 3.22 -3.26 2.98
CA SER A 136 4.60 -2.92 3.34
C SER A 136 5.06 -3.61 4.63
N VAL A 137 4.24 -3.60 5.68
CA VAL A 137 4.65 -4.13 6.99
C VAL A 137 4.78 -5.65 7.03
N CYS A 138 4.13 -6.37 6.11
CA CYS A 138 4.24 -7.83 6.00
C CYS A 138 5.49 -8.30 5.24
N CYS A 139 6.26 -7.39 4.65
CA CYS A 139 7.51 -7.74 3.98
C CYS A 139 8.62 -8.10 4.97
N ASP A 140 9.55 -8.96 4.56
CA ASP A 140 10.64 -9.48 5.39
C ASP A 140 11.63 -8.40 5.83
N LYS A 141 11.86 -7.40 4.98
CA LYS A 141 12.65 -6.23 5.28
C LYS A 141 12.01 -4.98 4.70
N ARG A 142 12.01 -3.91 5.48
CA ARG A 142 11.21 -2.73 5.20
C ARG A 142 12.06 -1.48 5.24
N TYR A 143 12.15 -0.81 4.11
CA TYR A 143 12.90 0.42 3.93
C TYR A 143 11.96 1.59 3.69
N MET A 144 12.40 2.78 4.04
CA MET A 144 11.64 4.00 3.84
C MET A 144 12.56 5.16 3.50
N GLY A 145 12.18 5.96 2.51
CA GLY A 145 12.89 7.20 2.22
C GLY A 145 12.80 8.19 3.38
N GLN A 146 13.85 8.99 3.61
CA GLN A 146 13.93 9.95 4.72
C GLN A 146 12.75 10.93 4.78
N ARG A 147 12.17 11.29 3.63
CA ARG A 147 11.05 12.22 3.51
C ARG A 147 9.73 11.52 3.19
N SER A 148 9.73 10.19 3.23
CA SER A 148 8.50 9.41 3.02
C SER A 148 7.61 9.43 4.25
N LEU A 149 6.33 9.15 4.05
CA LEU A 149 5.30 9.19 5.07
C LEU A 149 4.46 7.90 5.04
N MET A 150 3.97 7.48 6.19
CA MET A 150 2.95 6.42 6.30
C MET A 150 1.70 6.96 6.96
N LEU A 151 0.54 6.46 6.55
CA LEU A 151 -0.75 6.74 7.19
C LEU A 151 -1.45 5.44 7.56
N ILE A 152 -1.67 5.25 8.85
CA ILE A 152 -2.49 4.17 9.41
C ILE A 152 -3.76 4.79 9.97
N HIS A 153 -4.90 4.31 9.53
CA HIS A 153 -6.20 4.80 9.97
C HIS A 153 -7.23 3.66 10.07
N GLN A 154 -8.38 3.97 10.65
CA GLN A 154 -9.51 3.03 10.73
C GLN A 154 -10.05 2.70 9.34
N LEU A 155 -10.74 1.56 9.23
CA LEU A 155 -11.52 1.25 8.04
C LEU A 155 -12.58 2.33 7.81
N SER A 156 -12.77 2.69 6.56
CA SER A 156 -13.88 3.53 6.13
C SER A 156 -14.71 2.77 5.09
N GLY A 157 -16.02 2.93 5.18
CA GLY A 157 -16.93 2.30 4.25
C GLY A 157 -18.30 2.96 4.32
N THR A 158 -19.14 2.65 3.33
CA THR A 158 -20.54 3.06 3.30
C THR A 158 -21.40 1.81 3.19
N SER A 159 -22.49 1.78 3.93
CA SER A 159 -23.47 0.69 3.87
C SER A 159 -24.86 1.29 3.82
N GLU A 160 -25.71 0.77 2.93
CA GLU A 160 -27.09 1.20 2.78
C GLU A 160 -27.98 -0.06 2.63
N GLY A 161 -29.09 -0.08 3.36
CA GLY A 161 -30.01 -1.20 3.30
C GLY A 161 -30.91 -1.29 4.52
N THR A 162 -31.44 -2.49 4.77
CA THR A 162 -32.25 -2.76 5.97
C THR A 162 -31.39 -2.71 7.23
N TYR A 163 -32.02 -2.48 8.39
CA TYR A 163 -31.34 -2.53 9.69
C TYR A 163 -30.50 -3.80 9.88
N GLY A 164 -31.08 -4.96 9.53
CA GLY A 164 -30.37 -6.25 9.65
C GLY A 164 -29.14 -6.32 8.75
N PHE A 165 -29.23 -5.84 7.51
CA PHE A 165 -28.11 -5.76 6.59
C PHE A 165 -27.00 -4.84 7.11
N MET A 166 -27.35 -3.61 7.53
CA MET A 166 -26.35 -2.66 8.06
C MET A 166 -25.63 -3.20 9.31
N LYS A 167 -26.36 -3.94 10.17
CA LYS A 167 -25.76 -4.59 11.33
C LYS A 167 -24.75 -5.67 10.92
N GLN A 168 -25.11 -6.52 9.95
CA GLN A 168 -24.18 -7.53 9.44
C GLN A 168 -22.92 -6.91 8.81
N GLU A 169 -23.09 -5.83 8.05
CA GLU A 169 -21.93 -5.11 7.48
C GLU A 169 -21.02 -4.53 8.57
N MET A 170 -21.58 -4.02 9.65
CA MET A 170 -20.78 -3.58 10.80
C MET A 170 -20.02 -4.73 11.46
N ASP A 171 -20.65 -5.90 11.59
CA ASP A 171 -19.99 -7.09 12.13
C ASP A 171 -18.85 -7.57 11.20
N ASN A 172 -19.05 -7.51 9.87
CA ASN A 172 -18.01 -7.77 8.89
C ASN A 172 -16.85 -6.80 8.98
N MET A 173 -17.13 -5.49 9.08
CA MET A 173 -16.09 -4.46 9.25
C MET A 173 -15.27 -4.67 10.53
N ASN A 174 -15.88 -5.14 11.61
CA ASN A 174 -15.14 -5.49 12.84
C ASN A 174 -14.15 -6.63 12.58
N ILE A 175 -14.56 -7.68 11.85
CA ILE A 175 -13.66 -8.78 11.45
C ILE A 175 -12.48 -8.25 10.64
N TYR A 176 -12.76 -7.40 9.64
CA TYR A 176 -11.71 -6.84 8.78
C TYR A 176 -10.75 -5.94 9.55
N MET A 177 -11.29 -5.13 10.48
CA MET A 177 -10.49 -4.27 11.34
C MET A 177 -9.61 -5.08 12.29
N ASP A 178 -10.12 -6.20 12.81
CA ASP A 178 -9.35 -7.06 13.69
C ASP A 178 -8.20 -7.75 12.94
N PHE A 179 -8.41 -8.20 11.70
CA PHE A 179 -7.32 -8.71 10.85
C PHE A 179 -6.26 -7.63 10.59
N ALA A 180 -6.67 -6.41 10.21
CA ALA A 180 -5.74 -5.32 10.00
C ALA A 180 -4.92 -4.99 11.26
N LYS A 181 -5.56 -4.97 12.44
CA LYS A 181 -4.85 -4.77 13.72
C LYS A 181 -3.86 -5.89 14.00
N GLN A 182 -4.26 -7.16 13.79
CA GLN A 182 -3.38 -8.32 14.00
C GLN A 182 -2.14 -8.24 13.12
N ILE A 183 -2.29 -7.82 11.86
CA ILE A 183 -1.16 -7.64 10.95
C ILE A 183 -0.17 -6.61 11.53
N TYR A 184 -0.63 -5.42 11.95
CA TYR A 184 0.28 -4.43 12.53
C TYR A 184 0.95 -4.93 13.81
N LEU A 185 0.20 -5.61 14.70
CA LEU A 185 0.72 -6.10 15.97
C LEU A 185 1.74 -7.22 15.79
N SER A 186 1.60 -8.06 14.77
CA SER A 186 2.54 -9.16 14.51
C SER A 186 3.78 -8.74 13.72
N HIS A 187 3.69 -7.69 12.90
CA HIS A 187 4.78 -7.27 12.01
C HIS A 187 5.45 -5.94 12.41
N SER A 188 5.14 -5.39 13.59
CA SER A 188 5.75 -4.14 14.06
C SER A 188 6.05 -4.20 15.57
N LYS A 189 6.55 -3.09 16.11
CA LYS A 189 6.74 -2.91 17.57
C LYS A 189 5.51 -2.29 18.24
N LEU A 190 4.42 -2.07 17.50
CA LEU A 190 3.19 -1.53 18.05
C LEU A 190 2.56 -2.54 19.02
N ASN A 191 2.03 -2.03 20.13
CA ASN A 191 1.15 -2.77 21.01
C ASN A 191 -0.30 -2.26 20.86
N ASN A 192 -1.25 -2.91 21.54
CA ASN A 192 -2.67 -2.54 21.46
C ASN A 192 -2.92 -1.07 21.81
N GLU A 193 -2.21 -0.51 22.78
CA GLU A 193 -2.37 0.88 23.22
C GLU A 193 -1.86 1.85 22.17
N SER A 194 -0.62 1.66 21.70
CA SER A 194 -0.01 2.53 20.69
C SER A 194 -0.75 2.49 19.35
N LEU A 195 -1.17 1.29 18.91
CA LEU A 195 -1.98 1.13 17.72
C LEU A 195 -3.35 1.80 17.86
N SER A 196 -4.03 1.63 19.01
CA SER A 196 -5.31 2.29 19.29
C SER A 196 -5.18 3.81 19.26
N ASN A 197 -4.08 4.35 19.83
CA ASN A 197 -3.80 5.78 19.81
C ASN A 197 -3.57 6.32 18.37
N ILE A 198 -2.93 5.54 17.49
CA ILE A 198 -2.80 5.91 16.08
C ILE A 198 -4.17 5.90 15.39
N LEU A 199 -4.98 4.86 15.63
CA LEU A 199 -6.28 4.67 15.02
C LEU A 199 -7.36 5.65 15.51
N LEU A 200 -7.10 6.42 16.58
CA LEU A 200 -8.00 7.52 17.00
C LEU A 200 -8.03 8.69 15.98
N PHE A 201 -7.04 8.77 15.10
CA PHE A 201 -6.92 9.87 14.13
C PHE A 201 -7.13 9.35 12.70
N ASP A 202 -8.01 9.99 11.97
CA ASP A 202 -8.32 9.58 10.58
C ASP A 202 -7.24 9.97 9.57
N ASN A 203 -6.43 11.01 9.86
CA ASN A 203 -5.47 11.59 8.91
C ASN A 203 -4.13 11.97 9.54
N LYS A 204 -3.65 11.23 10.53
CA LYS A 204 -2.35 11.49 11.14
C LYS A 204 -1.25 10.74 10.40
N TRP A 205 -0.47 11.47 9.63
CA TRP A 205 0.70 10.92 8.97
C TRP A 205 1.87 10.70 9.93
N LEU A 206 2.54 9.58 9.75
CA LEU A 206 3.75 9.18 10.47
C LEU A 206 4.97 9.47 9.59
N ASN A 207 5.94 10.21 10.12
CA ASN A 207 7.21 10.43 9.43
C ASN A 207 8.14 9.21 9.58
N SER A 208 9.25 9.22 8.85
CA SER A 208 10.19 8.11 8.82
C SER A 208 10.75 7.73 10.20
N SER A 209 11.03 8.73 11.06
CA SER A 209 11.53 8.48 12.42
C SER A 209 10.47 7.77 13.29
N MET A 210 9.21 8.18 13.22
CA MET A 210 8.10 7.53 13.92
C MET A 210 7.87 6.12 13.38
N CYS A 211 7.94 5.92 12.06
CA CYS A 211 7.80 4.60 11.45
C CYS A 211 8.91 3.64 11.91
N LEU A 212 10.15 4.11 12.03
CA LEU A 212 11.27 3.34 12.56
C LEU A 212 11.09 3.00 14.05
N GLU A 213 10.66 3.97 14.86
CA GLU A 213 10.37 3.79 16.29
C GLU A 213 9.29 2.75 16.51
N TYR A 214 8.19 2.83 15.77
CA TYR A 214 7.08 1.88 15.84
C TYR A 214 7.39 0.54 15.17
N GLY A 215 8.56 0.40 14.52
CA GLY A 215 8.94 -0.81 13.82
C GLY A 215 8.08 -1.12 12.59
N LEU A 216 7.44 -0.10 12.02
CA LEU A 216 6.75 -0.19 10.73
C LEU A 216 7.73 -0.30 9.57
N VAL A 217 8.96 0.17 9.78
CA VAL A 217 10.10 -0.01 8.89
C VAL A 217 11.32 -0.39 9.71
N ASP A 218 12.31 -1.03 9.06
CA ASP A 218 13.54 -1.50 9.69
C ASP A 218 14.70 -0.53 9.46
N GLU A 219 14.65 0.25 8.36
CA GLU A 219 15.74 1.16 7.99
C GLU A 219 15.22 2.37 7.21
N ILE A 220 15.80 3.54 7.50
CA ILE A 220 15.57 4.78 6.75
C ILE A 220 16.69 4.95 5.75
N LEU A 221 16.34 5.00 4.46
CA LEU A 221 17.30 5.24 3.40
C LEU A 221 17.72 6.71 3.41
N GLY A 222 18.98 6.94 3.77
CA GLY A 222 19.67 8.23 3.73
C GLY A 222 20.76 8.27 2.65
N ARG A 223 21.42 9.41 2.54
CA ARG A 223 22.64 9.54 1.70
C ARG A 223 23.79 8.76 2.33
#